data_a8ce2f7997be6779b349281e02c7c5f2
#
_entry.id   a8ce2f7997be6779b349281e02c7c5f2
#
_cell.length_a   1.000
_cell.length_b   1.000
_cell.length_c   1.000
_cell.angle_alpha   90.00
_cell.angle_beta   90.00
_cell.angle_gamma   90.00
#
_symmetry.space_group_name_H-M   'P 1'
#
loop_
_entity.id
_entity.type
_entity.pdbx_description
1 polymer ?
#
loop_
_entity_poly.entity_id
_entity_poly.type
_entity_poly.pdbx_seq_one_letter_code
_entity_poly.pdbx_strand_id
1 'polypeptide(L)'
;HVGNLRTALYTWLIARHAGGTFILRIEDTDQGRLVEGATDVIYRTMAECGLTHDEGPDVGGPVGPYIQSERRDLYQPYAHLLVEKGAAYYCFCEKAASEEDAGDFDRADDPCRDLSPEEARQRVEAGEPYVIRQRIPHEGTTTFHDVSFGDITVENKPLDDQVLLKRDGLPTYNFANVVDDHLMGITHVV
;
A
#
# COMPACT_ATOMS: atom_id res chain seq x y z
N HIS A 1 18.59 3.69 -6.96
CA HIS A 1 18.31 5.04 -7.43
C HIS A 1 18.66 6.07 -6.35
N VAL A 2 19.33 7.17 -6.72
CA VAL A 2 19.80 8.21 -5.77
C VAL A 2 18.63 8.82 -4.96
N GLY A 3 17.44 8.93 -5.55
CA GLY A 3 16.25 9.41 -4.85
C GLY A 3 15.89 8.54 -3.64
N ASN A 4 15.92 7.23 -3.80
CA ASN A 4 15.62 6.29 -2.71
C ASN A 4 16.66 6.38 -1.59
N LEU A 5 17.94 6.54 -1.95
CA LEU A 5 19.00 6.72 -0.96
C LEU A 5 18.82 8.03 -0.17
N ARG A 6 18.38 9.12 -0.83
CA ARG A 6 18.05 10.38 -0.15
C ARG A 6 16.92 10.20 0.86
N THR A 7 15.84 9.51 0.47
CA THR A 7 14.72 9.21 1.37
C THR A 7 15.20 8.35 2.55
N ALA A 8 15.98 7.31 2.30
CA ALA A 8 16.58 6.49 3.35
C ALA A 8 17.43 7.30 4.32
N LEU A 9 18.22 8.26 3.83
CA LEU A 9 19.03 9.15 4.66
C LEU A 9 18.15 10.01 5.59
N TYR A 10 17.10 10.63 5.08
CA TYR A 10 16.20 11.44 5.91
C TYR A 10 15.49 10.59 6.96
N THR A 11 14.96 9.44 6.58
CA THR A 11 14.30 8.52 7.51
C THR A 11 15.27 8.04 8.59
N TRP A 12 16.51 7.69 8.21
CA TRP A 12 17.56 7.29 9.15
C TRP A 12 17.92 8.40 10.13
N LEU A 13 18.09 9.64 9.65
CA LEU A 13 18.39 10.81 10.49
C LEU A 13 17.27 11.08 11.50
N ILE A 14 16.00 10.99 11.08
CA ILE A 14 14.84 11.17 11.96
C ILE A 14 14.81 10.07 13.02
N ALA A 15 14.98 8.81 12.63
CA ALA A 15 15.02 7.68 13.55
C ALA A 15 16.15 7.85 14.59
N ARG A 16 17.36 8.20 14.16
CA ARG A 16 18.51 8.41 15.06
C ARG A 16 18.32 9.62 15.97
N HIS A 17 17.77 10.71 15.46
CA HIS A 17 17.48 11.90 16.26
C HIS A 17 16.43 11.63 17.33
N ALA A 18 15.39 10.88 17.01
CA ALA A 18 14.32 10.53 17.93
C ALA A 18 14.64 9.36 18.88
N GLY A 19 15.80 8.72 18.73
CA GLY A 19 16.12 7.47 19.45
C GLY A 19 15.22 6.30 19.07
N GLY A 20 14.68 6.33 17.84
CA GLY A 20 13.76 5.34 17.29
C GLY A 20 14.47 4.23 16.52
N THR A 21 13.68 3.34 15.95
CA THR A 21 14.08 2.18 15.16
C THR A 21 13.97 2.49 13.67
N PHE A 22 15.03 2.24 12.91
CA PHE A 22 15.05 2.36 11.46
C PHE A 22 14.84 0.99 10.83
N ILE A 23 13.71 0.81 10.16
CA ILE A 23 13.27 -0.45 9.55
C ILE A 23 13.53 -0.40 8.03
N LEU A 24 14.14 -1.45 7.48
CA LEU A 24 14.20 -1.68 6.05
C LEU A 24 13.15 -2.70 5.63
N ARG A 25 12.18 -2.28 4.80
CA ARG A 25 11.16 -3.13 4.21
C ARG A 25 11.34 -3.20 2.69
N ILE A 26 11.30 -4.41 2.14
CA ILE A 26 11.33 -4.64 0.69
C ILE A 26 9.91 -4.69 0.17
N GLU A 27 9.60 -3.80 -0.76
CA GLU A 27 8.28 -3.61 -1.35
C GLU A 27 8.26 -4.23 -2.75
N ASP A 28 8.04 -5.54 -2.81
CA ASP A 28 8.08 -6.39 -4.01
C ASP A 28 6.68 -6.85 -4.46
N THR A 29 5.65 -6.05 -4.23
CA THR A 29 4.26 -6.37 -4.64
C THR A 29 4.07 -6.46 -6.16
N ASP A 30 4.96 -5.87 -6.95
CA ASP A 30 5.00 -6.02 -8.41
C ASP A 30 6.01 -7.10 -8.80
N GLN A 31 5.53 -8.34 -8.84
CA GLN A 31 6.36 -9.51 -9.16
C GLN A 31 6.91 -9.48 -10.61
N GLY A 32 6.28 -8.72 -11.51
CA GLY A 32 6.73 -8.58 -12.91
C GLY A 32 7.98 -7.69 -13.06
N ARG A 33 8.28 -6.87 -12.06
CA ARG A 33 9.43 -5.95 -12.05
C ARG A 33 10.59 -6.37 -11.15
N LEU A 34 10.55 -7.59 -10.63
CA LEU A 34 11.64 -8.11 -9.80
C LEU A 34 12.95 -8.18 -10.59
N VAL A 35 14.00 -7.57 -10.04
CA VAL A 35 15.36 -7.63 -10.56
C VAL A 35 16.21 -8.47 -9.61
N GLU A 36 16.74 -9.56 -10.12
CA GLU A 36 17.65 -10.42 -9.35
C GLU A 36 18.86 -9.62 -8.83
N GLY A 37 19.18 -9.78 -7.55
CA GLY A 37 20.28 -9.07 -6.90
C GLY A 37 19.99 -7.62 -6.51
N ALA A 38 18.78 -7.08 -6.78
CA ALA A 38 18.44 -5.71 -6.41
C ALA A 38 18.54 -5.47 -4.90
N THR A 39 18.12 -6.44 -4.09
CA THR A 39 18.19 -6.37 -2.63
C THR A 39 19.63 -6.27 -2.12
N ASP A 40 20.56 -7.04 -2.70
CA ASP A 40 21.98 -6.99 -2.35
C ASP A 40 22.60 -5.61 -2.67
N VAL A 41 22.15 -4.99 -3.76
CA VAL A 41 22.57 -3.61 -4.10
C VAL A 41 22.06 -2.62 -3.04
N ILE A 42 20.85 -2.79 -2.53
CA ILE A 42 20.30 -1.96 -1.46
C ILE A 42 21.16 -2.10 -0.20
N TYR A 43 21.40 -3.31 0.28
CA TYR A 43 22.20 -3.57 1.48
C TYR A 43 23.60 -2.99 1.37
N ARG A 44 24.29 -3.25 0.25
CA ARG A 44 25.63 -2.72 0.01
C ARG A 44 25.65 -1.20 -0.03
N THR A 45 24.72 -0.57 -0.74
CA THR A 45 24.64 0.89 -0.85
C THR A 45 24.40 1.55 0.51
N MET A 46 23.49 0.99 1.30
CA MET A 46 23.22 1.48 2.65
C MET A 46 24.44 1.34 3.55
N ALA A 47 25.12 0.19 3.51
CA ALA A 47 26.34 -0.05 4.29
C ALA A 47 27.47 0.91 3.91
N GLU A 48 27.72 1.13 2.61
CA GLU A 48 28.72 2.07 2.10
C GLU A 48 28.43 3.52 2.52
N CYS A 49 27.16 3.89 2.67
CA CYS A 49 26.73 5.20 3.15
C CYS A 49 26.62 5.30 4.68
N GLY A 50 26.89 4.23 5.42
CA GLY A 50 26.78 4.20 6.88
C GLY A 50 25.33 4.25 7.40
N LEU A 51 24.34 3.95 6.57
CA LEU A 51 22.92 3.92 6.92
C LEU A 51 22.54 2.53 7.43
N THR A 52 22.91 2.20 8.66
CA THR A 52 22.59 0.91 9.27
C THR A 52 21.13 0.88 9.69
N HIS A 53 20.41 -0.15 9.25
CA HIS A 53 19.04 -0.43 9.72
C HIS A 53 19.07 -1.34 10.96
N ASP A 54 18.05 -1.19 11.80
CA ASP A 54 17.92 -1.94 13.06
C ASP A 54 17.10 -3.21 12.86
N GLU A 55 16.14 -3.17 11.91
CA GLU A 55 15.29 -4.26 11.52
C GLU A 55 15.21 -4.37 10.00
N GLY A 56 15.08 -5.57 9.49
CA GLY A 56 14.98 -5.82 8.05
C GLY A 56 15.07 -7.31 7.70
N PRO A 57 15.00 -7.66 6.40
CA PRO A 57 15.00 -9.06 5.97
C PRO A 57 16.27 -9.83 6.34
N ASP A 58 17.42 -9.15 6.40
CA ASP A 58 18.74 -9.72 6.67
C ASP A 58 19.08 -9.79 8.16
N VAL A 59 18.56 -8.84 8.96
CA VAL A 59 18.84 -8.76 10.41
C VAL A 59 17.68 -9.24 11.27
N GLY A 60 16.47 -9.40 10.69
CA GLY A 60 15.27 -9.78 11.43
C GLY A 60 14.71 -8.64 12.28
N GLY A 61 13.86 -8.99 13.24
CA GLY A 61 13.21 -8.06 14.16
C GLY A 61 11.81 -8.55 14.57
N PRO A 62 11.14 -7.83 15.51
CA PRO A 62 9.88 -8.28 16.11
C PRO A 62 8.64 -8.12 15.22
N VAL A 63 8.71 -7.30 14.15
CA VAL A 63 7.54 -6.94 13.34
C VAL A 63 7.57 -7.52 11.91
N GLY A 64 8.49 -8.47 11.67
CA GLY A 64 8.61 -9.19 10.38
C GLY A 64 7.36 -9.99 10.01
N PRO A 65 7.37 -10.59 8.79
CA PRO A 65 8.38 -10.51 7.73
C PRO A 65 8.58 -9.08 7.18
N TYR A 66 9.77 -8.81 6.61
CA TYR A 66 10.12 -7.49 6.07
C TYR A 66 10.13 -7.44 4.54
N ILE A 67 9.59 -8.47 3.89
CA ILE A 67 9.38 -8.56 2.44
C ILE A 67 7.86 -8.63 2.21
N GLN A 68 7.30 -7.73 1.43
CA GLN A 68 5.85 -7.61 1.27
C GLN A 68 5.20 -8.85 0.65
N SER A 69 5.86 -9.52 -0.29
CA SER A 69 5.34 -10.77 -0.88
C SER A 69 5.18 -11.89 0.16
N GLU A 70 5.99 -11.91 1.23
CA GLU A 70 5.88 -12.86 2.35
C GLU A 70 4.73 -12.51 3.32
N ARG A 71 4.17 -11.32 3.21
CA ARG A 71 3.08 -10.79 4.06
C ARG A 71 1.69 -10.91 3.41
N ARG A 72 1.58 -11.58 2.28
CA ARG A 72 0.38 -11.68 1.45
C ARG A 72 -0.90 -11.95 2.26
N ASP A 73 -0.85 -12.88 3.17
CA ASP A 73 -2.01 -13.30 3.96
C ASP A 73 -2.47 -12.25 4.99
N LEU A 74 -1.64 -11.25 5.26
CA LEU A 74 -1.98 -10.17 6.18
C LEU A 74 -2.87 -9.10 5.53
N TYR A 75 -2.81 -8.92 4.21
CA TYR A 75 -3.53 -7.83 3.53
C TYR A 75 -5.00 -8.13 3.27
N GLN A 76 -5.32 -9.38 2.91
CA GLN A 76 -6.67 -9.79 2.55
C GLN A 76 -7.71 -9.49 3.63
N PRO A 77 -7.47 -9.83 4.94
CA PRO A 77 -8.44 -9.53 5.99
C PRO A 77 -8.77 -8.03 6.11
N TYR A 78 -7.78 -7.15 5.91
CA TYR A 78 -8.00 -5.70 5.96
C TYR A 78 -8.81 -5.20 4.76
N ALA A 79 -8.58 -5.72 3.55
CA ALA A 79 -9.37 -5.37 2.39
C ALA A 79 -10.84 -5.79 2.56
N HIS A 80 -11.09 -7.01 3.04
CA HIS A 80 -12.45 -7.48 3.31
C HIS A 80 -13.12 -6.71 4.45
N LEU A 81 -12.38 -6.35 5.50
CA LEU A 81 -12.90 -5.51 6.59
C LEU A 81 -13.35 -4.13 6.07
N LEU A 82 -12.63 -3.56 5.11
CA LEU A 82 -13.06 -2.31 4.48
C LEU A 82 -14.34 -2.48 3.68
N VAL A 83 -14.54 -3.61 3.00
CA VAL A 83 -15.82 -3.93 2.32
C VAL A 83 -16.94 -4.06 3.33
N GLU A 84 -16.76 -4.78 4.42
CA GLU A 84 -17.75 -4.91 5.49
C GLU A 84 -18.15 -3.56 6.11
N LYS A 85 -17.19 -2.64 6.23
CA LYS A 85 -17.42 -1.27 6.70
C LYS A 85 -18.01 -0.33 5.66
N GLY A 86 -18.20 -0.78 4.41
CA GLY A 86 -18.67 0.05 3.31
C GLY A 86 -17.64 1.07 2.78
N ALA A 87 -16.37 0.96 3.21
CA ALA A 87 -15.28 1.80 2.77
C ALA A 87 -14.53 1.25 1.54
N ALA A 88 -14.91 0.06 1.09
CA ALA A 88 -14.45 -0.57 -0.14
C ALA A 88 -15.59 -1.37 -0.78
N TYR A 89 -15.40 -1.85 -2.00
CA TYR A 89 -16.36 -2.67 -2.73
C TYR A 89 -15.67 -3.65 -3.68
N TYR A 90 -16.39 -4.73 -4.05
CA TYR A 90 -15.94 -5.67 -5.06
C TYR A 90 -16.22 -5.13 -6.46
N CYS A 91 -15.20 -5.07 -7.30
CA CYS A 91 -15.34 -4.70 -8.70
C CYS A 91 -15.00 -5.88 -9.62
N PHE A 92 -15.94 -6.26 -10.48
CA PHE A 92 -15.87 -7.40 -11.39
C PHE A 92 -15.54 -6.99 -12.83
N CYS A 93 -15.32 -5.69 -13.10
CA CYS A 93 -15.05 -5.18 -14.43
C CYS A 93 -13.72 -5.70 -15.00
N GLU A 94 -13.70 -6.10 -16.28
CA GLU A 94 -12.48 -6.64 -16.93
C GLU A 94 -11.35 -5.60 -16.97
N LYS A 95 -11.66 -4.32 -17.23
CA LYS A 95 -10.71 -3.20 -17.24
C LYS A 95 -10.06 -2.91 -15.88
N ALA A 96 -10.65 -3.41 -14.80
CA ALA A 96 -10.13 -3.22 -13.44
C ALA A 96 -8.89 -4.09 -13.12
N ALA A 97 -8.39 -4.85 -14.09
CA ALA A 97 -7.41 -5.91 -13.83
C ALA A 97 -5.96 -5.44 -13.79
N SER A 98 -5.61 -4.26 -14.35
CA SER A 98 -4.23 -3.78 -14.42
C SER A 98 -4.07 -2.43 -13.72
N GLU A 99 -2.95 -2.26 -13.02
CA GLU A 99 -2.55 -0.95 -12.47
C GLU A 99 -2.29 0.08 -13.57
N GLU A 100 -1.95 -0.37 -14.79
CA GLU A 100 -1.70 0.47 -15.97
C GLU A 100 -2.98 1.11 -16.50
N ASP A 101 -4.13 0.47 -16.30
CA ASP A 101 -5.45 0.99 -16.70
C ASP A 101 -6.08 1.93 -15.65
N ALA A 102 -5.44 2.12 -14.50
CA ALA A 102 -5.96 2.95 -13.40
C ALA A 102 -6.11 4.44 -13.81
N GLY A 103 -5.37 4.90 -14.83
CA GLY A 103 -5.45 6.28 -15.30
C GLY A 103 -6.69 6.63 -16.14
N ASP A 104 -7.40 5.63 -16.68
CA ASP A 104 -8.55 5.81 -17.57
C ASP A 104 -9.89 5.36 -16.93
N PHE A 105 -9.85 5.00 -15.64
CA PHE A 105 -11.03 4.51 -14.92
C PHE A 105 -11.76 5.66 -14.22
N ASP A 106 -12.85 6.11 -14.83
CA ASP A 106 -13.75 7.06 -14.16
C ASP A 106 -14.63 6.32 -13.15
N ARG A 107 -14.49 6.65 -11.87
CA ARG A 107 -15.32 6.06 -10.79
C ARG A 107 -16.81 6.33 -10.96
N ALA A 108 -17.18 7.36 -11.72
CA ALA A 108 -18.57 7.66 -12.05
C ALA A 108 -19.21 6.60 -12.96
N ASP A 109 -18.38 5.86 -13.70
CA ASP A 109 -18.80 4.82 -14.64
C ASP A 109 -18.59 3.39 -14.11
N ASP A 110 -18.18 3.21 -12.82
CA ASP A 110 -18.03 1.86 -12.24
C ASP A 110 -19.39 1.30 -11.80
N PRO A 111 -20.01 0.41 -12.60
CA PRO A 111 -21.30 -0.18 -12.26
C PRO A 111 -21.25 -1.05 -11.00
N CYS A 112 -20.05 -1.48 -10.58
CA CYS A 112 -19.89 -2.32 -9.40
C CYS A 112 -19.93 -1.51 -8.11
N ARG A 113 -19.71 -0.19 -8.18
CA ARG A 113 -19.71 0.68 -7.00
C ARG A 113 -21.07 0.66 -6.29
N ASP A 114 -22.16 0.58 -7.04
CA ASP A 114 -23.53 0.65 -6.54
C ASP A 114 -24.22 -0.72 -6.43
N LEU A 115 -23.48 -1.81 -6.63
CA LEU A 115 -23.99 -3.17 -6.37
C LEU A 115 -24.42 -3.29 -4.90
N SER A 116 -25.56 -3.96 -4.68
CA SER A 116 -25.95 -4.31 -3.33
C SER A 116 -24.93 -5.28 -2.70
N PRO A 117 -24.73 -5.22 -1.38
CA PRO A 117 -23.84 -6.17 -0.69
C PRO A 117 -24.21 -7.64 -0.95
N GLU A 118 -25.53 -7.92 -1.13
CA GLU A 118 -26.03 -9.26 -1.40
C GLU A 118 -25.63 -9.74 -2.80
N GLU A 119 -25.82 -8.90 -3.83
CA GLU A 119 -25.41 -9.23 -5.20
C GLU A 119 -23.90 -9.42 -5.32
N ALA A 120 -23.14 -8.52 -4.69
CA ALA A 120 -21.68 -8.62 -4.67
C ALA A 120 -21.22 -9.94 -4.03
N ARG A 121 -21.84 -10.33 -2.90
CA ARG A 121 -21.53 -11.60 -2.22
C ARG A 121 -21.87 -12.81 -3.10
N GLN A 122 -23.02 -12.83 -3.73
CA GLN A 122 -23.45 -13.93 -4.63
C GLN A 122 -22.45 -14.12 -5.79
N ARG A 123 -21.96 -13.04 -6.37
CA ARG A 123 -20.96 -13.09 -7.45
C ARG A 123 -19.59 -13.62 -6.95
N VAL A 124 -19.17 -13.19 -5.75
CA VAL A 124 -17.96 -13.74 -5.12
C VAL A 124 -18.11 -15.23 -4.83
N GLU A 125 -19.24 -15.68 -4.28
CA GLU A 125 -19.55 -17.09 -4.00
C GLU A 125 -19.64 -17.93 -5.29
N ALA A 126 -20.09 -17.32 -6.39
CA ALA A 126 -20.09 -17.94 -7.71
C ALA A 126 -18.68 -18.07 -8.33
N GLY A 127 -17.65 -17.51 -7.68
CA GLY A 127 -16.26 -17.58 -8.14
C GLY A 127 -15.92 -16.59 -9.26
N GLU A 128 -16.71 -15.53 -9.45
CA GLU A 128 -16.36 -14.49 -10.42
C GLU A 128 -15.06 -13.80 -10.02
N PRO A 129 -14.12 -13.57 -10.94
CA PRO A 129 -12.90 -12.84 -10.65
C PRO A 129 -13.20 -11.38 -10.30
N TYR A 130 -12.63 -10.90 -9.23
CA TYR A 130 -12.82 -9.52 -8.76
C TYR A 130 -11.53 -8.87 -8.30
N VAL A 131 -11.58 -7.55 -8.18
CA VAL A 131 -10.64 -6.74 -7.39
C VAL A 131 -11.43 -6.08 -6.26
N ILE A 132 -10.74 -5.65 -5.20
CA ILE A 132 -11.35 -4.80 -4.17
C ILE A 132 -10.87 -3.38 -4.41
N ARG A 133 -11.83 -2.44 -4.55
CA ARG A 133 -11.58 -1.01 -4.71
C ARG A 133 -11.95 -0.23 -3.46
N GLN A 134 -11.18 0.79 -3.17
CA GLN A 134 -11.52 1.78 -2.16
C GLN A 134 -12.79 2.54 -2.58
N ARG A 135 -13.67 2.83 -1.62
CA ARG A 135 -14.83 3.71 -1.84
C ARG A 135 -14.53 5.08 -1.27
N ILE A 136 -14.02 5.97 -2.11
CA ILE A 136 -13.73 7.35 -1.69
C ILE A 136 -15.03 8.17 -1.71
N PRO A 137 -15.33 8.98 -0.68
CA PRO A 137 -16.47 9.91 -0.71
C PRO A 137 -16.38 10.85 -1.93
N HIS A 138 -17.50 11.08 -2.60
CA HIS A 138 -17.53 11.98 -3.78
C HIS A 138 -17.39 13.44 -3.41
N GLU A 139 -17.74 13.81 -2.19
CA GLU A 139 -17.72 15.19 -1.68
C GLU A 139 -16.88 15.27 -0.41
N GLY A 140 -16.57 16.49 -0.02
CA GLY A 140 -15.78 16.79 1.16
C GLY A 140 -14.29 16.81 0.90
N THR A 141 -13.54 16.86 1.98
CA THR A 141 -12.08 16.97 1.97
C THR A 141 -11.45 15.96 2.91
N THR A 142 -10.23 15.58 2.60
CA THR A 142 -9.36 14.80 3.50
C THR A 142 -8.22 15.70 3.96
N THR A 143 -8.03 15.80 5.27
CA THR A 143 -6.97 16.61 5.88
C THR A 143 -6.01 15.70 6.65
N PHE A 144 -4.72 15.94 6.49
CA PHE A 144 -3.68 15.34 7.31
C PHE A 144 -2.68 16.40 7.78
N HIS A 145 -2.01 16.13 8.89
CA HIS A 145 -1.03 17.04 9.46
C HIS A 145 0.38 16.64 9.03
N ASP A 146 1.05 17.54 8.31
CA ASP A 146 2.46 17.42 7.96
C ASP A 146 3.30 18.24 8.94
N VAL A 147 4.34 17.63 9.53
CA VAL A 147 5.16 18.30 10.56
C VAL A 147 5.95 19.49 10.02
N SER A 148 6.17 19.58 8.71
CA SER A 148 6.90 20.66 8.05
C SER A 148 5.98 21.69 7.43
N PHE A 149 4.85 21.27 6.87
CA PHE A 149 3.93 22.13 6.10
C PHE A 149 2.62 22.43 6.85
N GLY A 150 2.39 21.84 8.02
CA GLY A 150 1.13 21.98 8.76
C GLY A 150 -0.01 21.18 8.15
N ASP A 151 -1.23 21.63 8.31
CA ASP A 151 -2.41 20.91 7.81
C ASP A 151 -2.50 21.01 6.28
N ILE A 152 -2.47 19.86 5.64
CA ILE A 152 -2.67 19.72 4.19
C ILE A 152 -4.07 19.14 3.96
N THR A 153 -4.88 19.88 3.21
CA THR A 153 -6.25 19.52 2.88
C THR A 153 -6.39 19.32 1.38
N VAL A 154 -6.92 18.17 0.99
CA VAL A 154 -7.21 17.84 -0.41
C VAL A 154 -8.70 17.58 -0.59
N GLU A 155 -9.25 17.98 -1.74
CA GLU A 155 -10.62 17.64 -2.11
C GLU A 155 -10.72 16.17 -2.47
N ASN A 156 -11.82 15.51 -2.07
CA ASN A 156 -12.04 14.09 -2.38
C ASN A 156 -12.52 13.88 -3.83
N LYS A 157 -13.15 14.89 -4.43
CA LYS A 157 -13.76 14.79 -5.76
C LYS A 157 -12.81 14.33 -6.88
N PRO A 158 -11.54 14.80 -6.96
CA PRO A 158 -10.60 14.36 -7.99
C PRO A 158 -9.92 13.02 -7.68
N LEU A 159 -10.18 12.40 -6.53
CA LEU A 159 -9.55 11.15 -6.14
C LEU A 159 -10.31 9.96 -6.73
N ASP A 160 -9.62 9.03 -7.35
CA ASP A 160 -10.19 7.81 -7.90
C ASP A 160 -10.35 6.71 -6.86
N ASP A 161 -11.31 5.81 -7.08
CA ASP A 161 -11.48 4.59 -6.29
C ASP A 161 -10.37 3.59 -6.68
N GLN A 162 -9.23 3.71 -6.01
CA GLN A 162 -8.05 2.88 -6.32
C GLN A 162 -8.28 1.41 -5.97
N VAL A 163 -7.64 0.52 -6.74
CA VAL A 163 -7.58 -0.90 -6.39
C VAL A 163 -6.75 -1.07 -5.13
N LEU A 164 -7.30 -1.75 -4.14
CA LEU A 164 -6.61 -2.13 -2.90
C LEU A 164 -6.04 -3.54 -3.02
N LEU A 165 -6.85 -4.49 -3.50
CA LEU A 165 -6.47 -5.88 -3.69
C LEU A 165 -6.70 -6.30 -5.13
N LYS A 166 -5.66 -6.84 -5.75
CA LYS A 166 -5.67 -7.34 -7.14
C LYS A 166 -6.34 -8.70 -7.24
N ARG A 167 -6.66 -9.14 -8.47
CA ARG A 167 -7.27 -10.46 -8.74
C ARG A 167 -6.44 -11.66 -8.29
N ASP A 168 -5.12 -11.52 -8.28
CA ASP A 168 -4.19 -12.53 -7.78
C ASP A 168 -4.09 -12.58 -6.26
N GLY A 169 -4.83 -11.70 -5.56
CA GLY A 169 -4.85 -11.57 -4.11
C GLY A 169 -3.66 -10.81 -3.54
N LEU A 170 -2.83 -10.20 -4.37
CA LEU A 170 -1.78 -9.27 -3.93
C LEU A 170 -2.35 -7.86 -3.74
N PRO A 171 -1.87 -7.12 -2.75
CA PRO A 171 -2.25 -5.72 -2.58
C PRO A 171 -1.60 -4.84 -3.64
N THR A 172 -2.16 -3.66 -3.85
CA THR A 172 -1.45 -2.58 -4.52
C THR A 172 -0.42 -1.97 -3.56
N TYR A 173 0.56 -1.26 -4.11
CA TYR A 173 1.62 -0.59 -3.36
C TYR A 173 1.07 0.28 -2.20
N ASN A 174 0.14 1.17 -2.50
CA ASN A 174 -0.41 2.08 -1.51
C ASN A 174 -1.14 1.35 -0.37
N PHE A 175 -1.89 0.31 -0.69
CA PHE A 175 -2.61 -0.46 0.33
C PHE A 175 -1.67 -1.30 1.20
N ALA A 176 -0.67 -1.94 0.58
CA ALA A 176 0.35 -2.70 1.32
C ALA A 176 1.06 -1.82 2.35
N ASN A 177 1.48 -0.62 1.93
CA ASN A 177 2.18 0.30 2.82
C ASN A 177 1.34 0.72 4.02
N VAL A 178 0.07 1.08 3.82
CA VAL A 178 -0.82 1.47 4.93
C VAL A 178 -1.00 0.33 5.94
N VAL A 179 -1.21 -0.89 5.47
CA VAL A 179 -1.37 -2.07 6.34
C VAL A 179 -0.06 -2.37 7.08
N ASP A 180 1.06 -2.33 6.37
CA ASP A 180 2.36 -2.62 6.97
C ASP A 180 2.78 -1.57 7.97
N ASP A 181 2.60 -0.29 7.67
CA ASP A 181 2.90 0.80 8.58
C ASP A 181 2.09 0.68 9.88
N HIS A 182 0.80 0.31 9.77
CA HIS A 182 -0.02 0.03 10.94
C HIS A 182 0.50 -1.18 11.75
N LEU A 183 0.77 -2.31 11.10
CA LEU A 183 1.20 -3.54 11.77
C LEU A 183 2.62 -3.48 12.31
N MET A 184 3.50 -2.72 11.67
CA MET A 184 4.88 -2.50 12.10
C MET A 184 5.01 -1.35 13.09
N GLY A 185 3.93 -0.62 13.40
CA GLY A 185 3.94 0.50 14.33
C GLY A 185 4.76 1.69 13.86
N ILE A 186 4.77 1.95 12.55
CA ILE A 186 5.48 3.10 11.96
C ILE A 186 4.87 4.40 12.49
N THR A 187 5.72 5.27 13.01
CA THR A 187 5.32 6.54 13.61
C THR A 187 5.61 7.76 12.74
N HIS A 188 6.55 7.64 11.82
CA HIS A 188 6.96 8.73 10.93
C HIS A 188 7.05 8.21 9.49
N VAL A 189 6.35 8.88 8.57
CA VAL A 189 6.44 8.67 7.12
C VAL A 189 7.13 9.88 6.51
N VAL A 190 8.12 9.66 5.64
CA VAL A 190 9.00 10.70 5.09
C VAL A 190 8.95 10.72 3.57
#